data_08234507c15251993d4eacb3690bc463
#
_entry.id   08234507c15251993d4eacb3690bc463
#
_cell.length_a   1.000
_cell.length_b   1.000
_cell.length_c   1.000
_cell.angle_alpha   90.00
_cell.angle_beta   90.00
_cell.angle_gamma   90.00
#
_symmetry.space_group_name_H-M   'P 1'
#
loop_
_entity.id
_entity.type
_entity.pdbx_description
1 polymer ?
#
loop_
_entity_poly.entity_id
_entity_poly.type
_entity_poly.pdbx_seq_one_letter_code
_entity_poly.pdbx_strand_id
1 'polypeptide(L)'
;MKGKIKLIIIALLTVLLVSGCAKKDDAVKEENEDTKTVAENTETSEKDENKADDEISVVTNIYPSYDWVKEISKDTNVTVKNLTDKGVNLHNYEPTAEDITSIKNANLFVYVGGESDEWAPDAIKESPNVTAINMMEVLKDNIKPEEVIEGMEDEDEDHDHDHDEKDDHDEKDDHDEKDDHDEKDDHDEDEDEHHHHHHDDEVEMDEHVWLSLKNAKLVCNTICENLKKLSPKYADKFDENLKAYVEKLDALDKKYSEELTNQKFDTVLFGDRFPFRYLVDDYNLKYYAAFVGCSQESEASFETIVFLANKVDELGLKSIFTLSDSDHKIAETVKENTKDKTQEIRVLNSLESVTSNDNTSYLEVMEENLESLKAGLN
;
A
#
# COMPACT_ATOMS: atom_id res chain seq x y z
N MET A 1 -47.29 28.86 12.16
CA MET A 1 -48.35 28.05 11.61
C MET A 1 -47.79 26.66 11.40
N LYS A 2 -47.88 25.78 12.32
CA LYS A 2 -48.92 24.77 12.61
C LYS A 2 -49.15 23.76 11.45
N GLY A 3 -48.76 22.56 11.71
CA GLY A 3 -49.37 21.30 11.35
C GLY A 3 -48.58 20.51 10.28
N LYS A 4 -48.46 19.19 10.28
CA LYS A 4 -49.03 18.12 11.13
C LYS A 4 -48.19 16.87 10.99
N ILE A 5 -47.92 16.25 12.12
CA ILE A 5 -47.49 14.88 12.31
C ILE A 5 -48.52 13.93 11.73
N LYS A 6 -48.11 12.88 11.04
CA LYS A 6 -48.91 11.65 10.92
C LYS A 6 -48.05 10.41 11.28
N LEU A 7 -48.35 9.95 12.47
CA LEU A 7 -48.10 8.62 13.00
C LEU A 7 -49.02 7.63 12.26
N ILE A 8 -48.50 6.48 11.84
CA ILE A 8 -49.34 5.30 11.61
C ILE A 8 -48.66 4.12 12.34
N ILE A 9 -49.42 3.67 13.34
CA ILE A 9 -49.21 2.47 14.18
C ILE A 9 -50.02 1.33 13.58
N ILE A 10 -49.72 0.08 14.00
CA ILE A 10 -50.57 -1.13 13.97
C ILE A 10 -50.16 -2.15 12.89
N ALA A 11 -50.04 -3.45 13.14
CA ALA A 11 -50.45 -4.30 14.27
C ALA A 11 -49.70 -5.63 14.25
N LEU A 12 -49.50 -6.13 15.43
CA LEU A 12 -49.22 -7.51 15.73
C LEU A 12 -50.35 -8.44 15.24
N LEU A 13 -49.97 -9.62 14.75
CA LEU A 13 -50.84 -10.80 14.90
C LEU A 13 -49.99 -12.03 15.20
N THR A 14 -50.12 -12.47 16.42
CA THR A 14 -49.69 -13.76 16.97
C THR A 14 -50.76 -14.82 16.67
N VAL A 15 -50.32 -15.98 16.22
CA VAL A 15 -51.16 -17.21 16.40
C VAL A 15 -50.25 -18.33 16.90
N LEU A 16 -50.68 -18.87 18.03
CA LEU A 16 -50.15 -19.96 18.82
C LEU A 16 -50.82 -21.29 18.48
N LEU A 17 -50.10 -22.37 18.84
CA LEU A 17 -50.57 -23.72 19.25
C LEU A 17 -50.90 -24.71 18.12
N VAL A 18 -50.61 -26.01 18.21
CA VAL A 18 -50.69 -27.00 19.29
C VAL A 18 -49.84 -28.24 18.95
N SER A 19 -49.05 -28.69 19.86
CA SER A 19 -48.85 -30.02 20.46
C SER A 19 -49.40 -31.28 19.78
N GLY A 20 -48.56 -32.29 19.76
CA GLY A 20 -48.96 -33.70 19.59
C GLY A 20 -47.81 -34.66 19.88
N CYS A 21 -47.68 -35.05 21.14
CA CYS A 21 -46.87 -36.21 21.57
C CYS A 21 -47.65 -37.50 21.27
N ALA A 22 -46.98 -38.58 20.87
CA ALA A 22 -47.26 -39.92 21.39
C ALA A 22 -46.07 -40.86 21.15
N LYS A 23 -45.82 -41.59 22.18
CA LYS A 23 -44.79 -42.55 22.51
C LYS A 23 -45.07 -43.94 21.97
N LYS A 24 -43.95 -44.75 22.09
CA LYS A 24 -43.81 -46.15 22.50
C LYS A 24 -43.84 -47.19 21.36
N ASP A 25 -43.12 -48.20 21.40
CA ASP A 25 -42.17 -49.00 22.16
C ASP A 25 -41.91 -50.33 21.42
N ASP A 26 -40.68 -50.81 21.67
CA ASP A 26 -40.31 -52.24 21.84
C ASP A 26 -40.17 -53.20 20.63
N ALA A 27 -38.99 -53.59 20.41
CA ALA A 27 -38.25 -54.77 20.87
C ALA A 27 -38.10 -55.94 19.89
N VAL A 28 -36.87 -56.35 19.75
CA VAL A 28 -36.30 -57.68 19.92
C VAL A 28 -36.16 -58.63 18.70
N LYS A 29 -34.81 -58.92 18.42
CA LYS A 29 -34.19 -60.23 18.09
C LYS A 29 -34.65 -60.96 16.82
N GLU A 30 -33.84 -61.69 16.13
CA GLU A 30 -32.61 -62.46 16.23
C GLU A 30 -32.13 -62.90 14.85
N GLU A 31 -30.83 -63.03 14.73
CA GLU A 31 -29.98 -64.01 14.03
C GLU A 31 -30.54 -64.87 12.88
N ASN A 32 -29.86 -64.94 11.77
CA ASN A 32 -28.98 -66.06 11.42
C ASN A 32 -28.29 -65.94 10.04
N GLU A 33 -27.13 -66.47 10.08
CA GLU A 33 -26.05 -66.81 9.16
C GLU A 33 -26.44 -67.32 7.76
N ASP A 34 -25.40 -67.14 6.94
CA ASP A 34 -24.77 -67.95 5.89
C ASP A 34 -25.30 -67.93 4.45
N THR A 35 -24.42 -67.57 3.60
CA THR A 35 -23.68 -68.35 2.60
C THR A 35 -23.31 -67.51 1.33
N LYS A 36 -22.01 -67.52 1.06
CA LYS A 36 -21.30 -67.24 -0.15
C LYS A 36 -22.09 -67.30 -1.47
N THR A 37 -21.89 -66.30 -2.32
CA THR A 37 -21.48 -66.55 -3.71
C THR A 37 -20.72 -65.34 -4.28
N VAL A 38 -19.54 -65.59 -4.84
CA VAL A 38 -18.67 -64.66 -5.56
C VAL A 38 -19.32 -64.35 -6.90
N ALA A 39 -19.48 -63.06 -7.19
CA ALA A 39 -19.65 -62.56 -8.56
C ALA A 39 -18.85 -61.29 -8.67
N GLU A 40 -17.78 -61.38 -9.43
CA GLU A 40 -16.91 -60.33 -9.92
C GLU A 40 -17.74 -59.40 -10.78
N ASN A 41 -17.99 -58.19 -10.32
CA ASN A 41 -18.50 -57.12 -11.16
C ASN A 41 -17.50 -55.93 -11.06
N THR A 42 -16.79 -55.76 -12.16
CA THR A 42 -15.97 -54.60 -12.46
C THR A 42 -16.92 -53.40 -12.60
N GLU A 43 -17.22 -52.72 -11.52
CA GLU A 43 -17.79 -51.38 -11.60
C GLU A 43 -16.65 -50.37 -11.71
N THR A 44 -16.54 -49.84 -12.91
CA THR A 44 -15.86 -48.60 -13.21
C THR A 44 -16.46 -47.54 -12.29
N SER A 45 -15.75 -47.17 -11.24
CA SER A 45 -16.11 -46.00 -10.46
C SER A 45 -15.92 -44.78 -11.34
N GLU A 46 -17.02 -44.30 -11.91
CA GLU A 46 -17.14 -42.93 -12.30
C GLU A 46 -16.84 -42.09 -11.03
N LYS A 47 -15.67 -41.43 -11.01
CA LYS A 47 -15.41 -40.41 -10.01
C LYS A 47 -16.47 -39.34 -10.21
N ASP A 48 -17.37 -39.25 -9.25
CA ASP A 48 -18.21 -38.07 -9.06
C ASP A 48 -17.32 -36.84 -9.00
N GLU A 49 -17.28 -36.11 -10.13
CA GLU A 49 -16.74 -34.77 -10.24
C GLU A 49 -17.76 -33.78 -9.63
N ASN A 50 -18.15 -34.02 -8.42
CA ASN A 50 -18.86 -33.01 -7.61
C ASN A 50 -17.93 -32.55 -6.49
N LYS A 51 -16.70 -32.05 -6.88
CA LYS A 51 -15.98 -31.13 -6.04
C LYS A 51 -16.82 -29.86 -6.01
N ALA A 52 -17.40 -29.55 -4.84
CA ALA A 52 -17.91 -28.21 -4.57
C ALA A 52 -16.87 -27.20 -5.07
N ASP A 53 -17.29 -26.17 -5.77
CA ASP A 53 -16.42 -25.10 -6.21
C ASP A 53 -15.73 -24.55 -4.95
N ASP A 54 -14.49 -24.96 -4.70
CA ASP A 54 -13.70 -24.44 -3.60
C ASP A 54 -13.51 -22.95 -3.86
N GLU A 55 -14.01 -22.12 -2.99
CA GLU A 55 -13.84 -20.67 -3.01
C GLU A 55 -12.35 -20.34 -2.96
N ILE A 56 -11.90 -19.47 -3.85
CA ILE A 56 -10.51 -18.98 -3.88
C ILE A 56 -10.42 -17.72 -3.04
N SER A 57 -9.65 -17.80 -1.97
CA SER A 57 -9.38 -16.66 -1.09
C SER A 57 -8.10 -15.96 -1.51
N VAL A 58 -8.20 -14.66 -1.77
CA VAL A 58 -7.06 -13.78 -2.08
C VAL A 58 -6.92 -12.74 -0.98
N VAL A 59 -5.69 -12.51 -0.53
CA VAL A 59 -5.35 -11.42 0.38
C VAL A 59 -4.45 -10.42 -0.37
N THR A 60 -4.66 -9.14 -0.15
CA THR A 60 -3.84 -8.06 -0.69
C THR A 60 -3.46 -7.10 0.43
N ASN A 61 -2.35 -6.39 0.30
CA ASN A 61 -1.91 -5.44 1.32
C ASN A 61 -2.16 -3.97 0.96
N ILE A 62 -2.57 -3.66 -0.28
CA ILE A 62 -2.95 -2.31 -0.69
C ILE A 62 -4.21 -2.30 -1.55
N TYR A 63 -4.90 -1.16 -1.56
CA TYR A 63 -6.12 -0.97 -2.33
C TYR A 63 -5.96 -1.20 -3.85
N PRO A 64 -4.91 -0.69 -4.54
CA PRO A 64 -4.72 -0.97 -5.96
C PRO A 64 -4.78 -2.45 -6.32
N SER A 65 -4.01 -3.30 -5.62
CA SER A 65 -4.01 -4.74 -5.86
C SER A 65 -5.34 -5.41 -5.54
N TYR A 66 -6.06 -4.92 -4.51
CA TYR A 66 -7.41 -5.36 -4.19
C TYR A 66 -8.39 -5.07 -5.34
N ASP A 67 -8.39 -3.86 -5.87
CA ASP A 67 -9.26 -3.47 -6.98
C ASP A 67 -8.94 -4.29 -8.25
N TRP A 68 -7.67 -4.47 -8.57
CA TRP A 68 -7.24 -5.28 -9.73
C TRP A 68 -7.70 -6.74 -9.62
N VAL A 69 -7.51 -7.36 -8.45
CA VAL A 69 -7.99 -8.74 -8.24
C VAL A 69 -9.50 -8.80 -8.40
N LYS A 70 -10.26 -7.85 -7.85
CA LYS A 70 -11.73 -7.80 -7.99
C LYS A 70 -12.18 -7.65 -9.43
N GLU A 71 -11.56 -6.76 -10.20
CA GLU A 71 -11.91 -6.55 -11.60
C GLU A 71 -11.60 -7.80 -12.45
N ILE A 72 -10.45 -8.45 -12.22
CA ILE A 72 -10.05 -9.66 -12.95
C ILE A 72 -10.92 -10.85 -12.56
N SER A 73 -11.33 -10.94 -11.30
CA SER A 73 -12.10 -12.08 -10.77
C SER A 73 -13.62 -11.89 -10.77
N LYS A 74 -14.11 -10.85 -11.39
CA LYS A 74 -15.54 -10.55 -11.44
C LYS A 74 -16.35 -11.71 -12.01
N ASP A 75 -17.47 -12.02 -11.35
CA ASP A 75 -18.37 -13.12 -11.69
C ASP A 75 -17.70 -14.52 -11.64
N THR A 76 -16.78 -14.72 -10.68
CA THR A 76 -16.11 -15.99 -10.40
C THR A 76 -16.26 -16.42 -8.92
N ASN A 77 -15.55 -17.46 -8.50
CA ASN A 77 -15.53 -17.96 -7.12
C ASN A 77 -14.41 -17.37 -6.25
N VAL A 78 -13.89 -16.20 -6.59
CA VAL A 78 -12.80 -15.54 -5.86
C VAL A 78 -13.37 -14.55 -4.85
N THR A 79 -12.86 -14.61 -3.61
CA THR A 79 -13.05 -13.59 -2.58
C THR A 79 -11.74 -12.88 -2.32
N VAL A 80 -11.81 -11.57 -2.03
CA VAL A 80 -10.63 -10.73 -1.83
C VAL A 80 -10.76 -9.98 -0.50
N LYS A 81 -9.69 -10.01 0.30
CA LYS A 81 -9.53 -9.20 1.52
C LYS A 81 -8.33 -8.26 1.33
N ASN A 82 -8.52 -6.96 1.59
CA ASN A 82 -7.42 -6.01 1.70
C ASN A 82 -7.01 -5.85 3.17
N LEU A 83 -5.71 -5.89 3.47
CA LEU A 83 -5.19 -5.77 4.84
C LEU A 83 -5.24 -4.32 5.33
N THR A 84 -4.92 -3.35 4.46
CA THR A 84 -4.93 -1.92 4.79
C THR A 84 -6.31 -1.27 4.71
N ASP A 85 -7.39 -2.05 4.75
CA ASP A 85 -8.77 -1.59 4.55
C ASP A 85 -9.32 -0.65 5.66
N LYS A 86 -8.45 -0.27 6.59
CA LYS A 86 -8.74 0.74 7.64
C LYS A 86 -8.19 2.13 7.31
N GLY A 87 -7.69 2.35 6.10
CA GLY A 87 -7.07 3.60 5.68
C GLY A 87 -5.71 3.85 6.34
N VAL A 88 -5.00 2.77 6.69
CA VAL A 88 -3.63 2.85 7.19
C VAL A 88 -2.70 2.89 5.98
N ASN A 89 -1.80 3.86 5.96
CA ASN A 89 -0.74 3.95 4.96
C ASN A 89 0.16 2.72 5.02
N LEU A 90 0.62 2.24 3.86
CA LEU A 90 1.48 1.05 3.75
C LEU A 90 2.74 1.16 4.62
N HIS A 91 3.41 2.31 4.60
CA HIS A 91 4.66 2.56 5.35
C HIS A 91 4.50 2.52 6.87
N ASN A 92 3.27 2.68 7.37
CA ASN A 92 2.93 2.60 8.80
C ASN A 92 2.15 1.32 9.15
N TYR A 93 2.09 0.36 8.21
CA TYR A 93 1.30 -0.84 8.40
C TYR A 93 2.10 -1.94 9.12
N GLU A 94 1.61 -2.33 10.28
CA GLU A 94 2.08 -3.52 11.00
C GLU A 94 1.01 -4.62 10.97
N PRO A 95 1.34 -5.84 10.49
CA PRO A 95 0.36 -6.91 10.39
C PRO A 95 -0.08 -7.40 11.77
N THR A 96 -1.39 -7.53 11.95
CA THR A 96 -1.95 -8.14 13.16
C THR A 96 -1.90 -9.67 13.07
N ALA A 97 -2.09 -10.36 14.20
CA ALA A 97 -2.21 -11.82 14.22
C ALA A 97 -3.39 -12.33 13.36
N GLU A 98 -4.43 -11.53 13.20
CA GLU A 98 -5.58 -11.82 12.32
C GLU A 98 -5.17 -11.74 10.85
N ASP A 99 -4.34 -10.77 10.48
CA ASP A 99 -3.85 -10.60 9.11
C ASP A 99 -2.93 -11.75 8.71
N ILE A 100 -1.99 -12.13 9.59
CA ILE A 100 -1.15 -13.33 9.39
C ILE A 100 -2.03 -14.59 9.25
N THR A 101 -3.09 -14.71 10.05
CA THR A 101 -4.04 -15.83 9.93
C THR A 101 -4.79 -15.80 8.60
N SER A 102 -5.16 -14.62 8.13
CA SER A 102 -5.83 -14.44 6.83
C SER A 102 -4.91 -14.86 5.68
N ILE A 103 -3.65 -14.48 5.72
CA ILE A 103 -2.63 -14.90 4.73
C ILE A 103 -2.47 -16.43 4.76
N LYS A 104 -2.30 -17.04 5.93
CA LYS A 104 -2.14 -18.50 6.08
C LYS A 104 -3.29 -19.30 5.48
N ASN A 105 -4.48 -18.75 5.48
CA ASN A 105 -5.69 -19.38 4.95
C ASN A 105 -6.01 -19.00 3.50
N ALA A 106 -5.25 -18.10 2.91
CA ALA A 106 -5.44 -17.67 1.53
C ALA A 106 -4.87 -18.68 0.53
N ASN A 107 -5.34 -18.59 -0.71
CA ASN A 107 -4.76 -19.29 -1.86
C ASN A 107 -3.72 -18.43 -2.58
N LEU A 108 -3.90 -17.10 -2.53
CA LEU A 108 -3.03 -16.12 -3.15
C LEU A 108 -2.84 -14.92 -2.21
N PHE A 109 -1.60 -14.48 -2.06
CA PHE A 109 -1.24 -13.23 -1.40
C PHE A 109 -0.54 -12.31 -2.38
N VAL A 110 -1.06 -11.10 -2.59
CA VAL A 110 -0.47 -10.06 -3.45
C VAL A 110 -0.03 -8.92 -2.57
N TYR A 111 1.25 -8.58 -2.61
CA TYR A 111 1.85 -7.54 -1.79
C TYR A 111 2.86 -6.71 -2.60
N VAL A 112 3.18 -5.53 -2.12
CA VAL A 112 4.07 -4.60 -2.84
C VAL A 112 5.49 -5.12 -2.87
N GLY A 113 6.04 -5.48 -1.73
CA GLY A 113 7.45 -5.76 -1.52
C GLY A 113 8.19 -4.49 -1.04
N GLY A 114 9.53 -4.57 -0.93
CA GLY A 114 10.33 -3.48 -0.38
C GLY A 114 10.32 -3.45 1.15
N GLU A 115 10.76 -2.32 1.73
CA GLU A 115 10.95 -2.17 3.18
C GLU A 115 9.63 -2.24 3.96
N SER A 116 8.58 -1.60 3.45
CA SER A 116 7.26 -1.62 4.10
C SER A 116 6.68 -3.02 4.25
N ASP A 117 7.19 -3.97 3.50
CA ASP A 117 6.73 -5.36 3.48
C ASP A 117 7.79 -6.37 3.95
N GLU A 118 8.82 -5.96 4.69
CA GLU A 118 9.87 -6.86 5.23
C GLU A 118 9.31 -8.02 6.08
N TRP A 119 8.13 -7.84 6.67
CA TRP A 119 7.41 -8.87 7.42
C TRP A 119 6.80 -9.96 6.52
N ALA A 120 6.52 -9.67 5.24
CA ALA A 120 5.78 -10.57 4.34
C ALA A 120 6.52 -11.90 4.04
N PRO A 121 7.84 -11.95 3.81
CA PRO A 121 8.59 -13.19 3.63
C PRO A 121 8.43 -14.18 4.79
N ASP A 122 8.42 -13.71 6.03
CA ASP A 122 8.24 -14.58 7.19
C ASP A 122 6.80 -15.14 7.28
N ALA A 123 5.80 -14.31 7.00
CA ALA A 123 4.41 -14.75 6.92
C ALA A 123 4.20 -15.81 5.83
N ILE A 124 4.83 -15.63 4.65
CA ILE A 124 4.76 -16.57 3.53
C ILE A 124 5.46 -17.88 3.87
N LYS A 125 6.63 -17.84 4.51
CA LYS A 125 7.38 -19.02 4.94
C LYS A 125 6.55 -19.92 5.88
N GLU A 126 5.73 -19.32 6.72
CA GLU A 126 4.81 -20.02 7.61
C GLU A 126 3.52 -20.47 6.92
N SER A 127 3.34 -20.18 5.65
CA SER A 127 2.13 -20.38 4.85
C SER A 127 2.38 -21.21 3.58
N PRO A 128 2.78 -22.49 3.71
CA PRO A 128 3.33 -23.30 2.59
C PRO A 128 2.34 -23.57 1.45
N ASN A 129 1.06 -23.30 1.65
CA ASN A 129 0.01 -23.50 0.63
C ASN A 129 -0.37 -22.21 -0.10
N VAL A 130 0.19 -21.08 0.29
CA VAL A 130 -0.10 -19.78 -0.30
C VAL A 130 0.81 -19.53 -1.48
N THR A 131 0.23 -19.14 -2.61
CA THR A 131 1.00 -18.54 -3.70
C THR A 131 1.18 -17.06 -3.39
N ALA A 132 2.40 -16.54 -3.50
CA ALA A 132 2.68 -15.13 -3.25
C ALA A 132 3.08 -14.42 -4.55
N ILE A 133 2.61 -13.18 -4.70
CA ILE A 133 3.02 -12.25 -5.75
C ILE A 133 3.62 -11.02 -5.07
N ASN A 134 4.94 -10.85 -5.17
CA ASN A 134 5.66 -9.63 -4.85
C ASN A 134 5.62 -8.73 -6.08
N MET A 135 4.98 -7.56 -6.00
CA MET A 135 4.81 -6.66 -7.15
C MET A 135 6.14 -6.08 -7.62
N MET A 136 7.04 -5.72 -6.70
CA MET A 136 8.37 -5.20 -7.06
C MET A 136 9.20 -6.28 -7.75
N GLU A 137 9.12 -7.55 -7.33
CA GLU A 137 9.82 -8.63 -8.04
C GLU A 137 9.26 -8.87 -9.45
N VAL A 138 7.94 -8.81 -9.61
CA VAL A 138 7.28 -8.85 -10.94
C VAL A 138 7.80 -7.74 -11.84
N LEU A 139 8.08 -6.58 -11.28
CA LEU A 139 8.48 -5.35 -11.96
C LEU A 139 9.98 -5.08 -11.92
N LYS A 140 10.81 -6.04 -11.52
CA LYS A 140 12.25 -5.86 -11.26
C LYS A 140 13.03 -5.13 -12.36
N ASP A 141 12.61 -5.24 -13.62
CA ASP A 141 13.24 -4.53 -14.74
C ASP A 141 12.75 -3.08 -14.87
N ASN A 142 11.74 -2.68 -14.11
CA ASN A 142 11.07 -1.37 -14.15
C ASN A 142 11.18 -0.63 -12.82
N ILE A 143 11.64 -1.26 -11.74
CA ILE A 143 11.78 -0.59 -10.44
C ILE A 143 12.84 0.49 -10.50
N LYS A 144 12.62 1.55 -9.74
CA LYS A 144 13.48 2.74 -9.68
C LYS A 144 13.97 2.93 -8.26
N PRO A 145 15.22 3.41 -8.11
CA PRO A 145 15.67 3.83 -6.79
C PRO A 145 14.85 5.04 -6.33
N GLU A 146 14.68 5.15 -5.04
CA GLU A 146 14.28 6.38 -4.42
C GLU A 146 15.32 7.46 -4.73
N GLU A 147 14.91 8.68 -4.99
CA GLU A 147 15.80 9.74 -5.45
C GLU A 147 15.57 11.00 -4.61
N VAL A 148 16.55 11.33 -3.79
CA VAL A 148 16.62 12.64 -3.13
C VAL A 148 17.09 13.66 -4.15
N ILE A 149 16.23 14.60 -4.50
CA ILE A 149 16.55 15.67 -5.44
C ILE A 149 16.82 16.99 -4.71
N GLU A 150 17.39 17.97 -5.44
CA GLU A 150 17.72 19.30 -4.89
C GLU A 150 16.56 19.90 -4.09
N GLY A 151 16.78 20.15 -2.82
CA GLY A 151 15.83 20.81 -1.91
C GLY A 151 14.87 19.89 -1.18
N MET A 152 14.94 18.57 -1.40
CA MET A 152 14.31 17.59 -0.52
C MET A 152 15.11 17.45 0.79
N GLU A 153 14.40 17.13 1.85
CA GLU A 153 15.03 16.70 3.09
C GLU A 153 15.43 15.23 2.97
N ASP A 154 16.63 14.94 3.47
CA ASP A 154 17.17 13.59 3.59
C ASP A 154 16.98 13.14 5.04
N GLU A 155 16.44 11.94 5.25
CA GLU A 155 16.19 11.41 6.61
C GLU A 155 17.50 11.12 7.37
N ASP A 156 18.64 11.02 6.66
CA ASP A 156 19.96 10.70 7.22
C ASP A 156 20.76 11.91 7.72
N GLU A 157 20.30 13.15 7.56
CA GLU A 157 20.97 14.32 8.12
C GLU A 157 20.63 14.48 9.62
N ASP A 158 21.32 13.70 10.47
CA ASP A 158 21.48 13.99 11.90
C ASP A 158 22.01 15.43 12.05
N HIS A 159 21.14 16.33 12.50
CA HIS A 159 21.49 17.73 12.78
C HIS A 159 22.46 17.80 13.98
N ASP A 160 23.74 17.54 13.73
CA ASP A 160 24.82 17.97 14.61
C ASP A 160 24.89 19.50 14.60
N HIS A 161 24.02 20.14 15.37
CA HIS A 161 24.16 21.54 15.70
C HIS A 161 25.28 21.68 16.73
N ASP A 162 26.52 21.70 16.23
CA ASP A 162 27.65 22.22 16.97
C ASP A 162 27.44 23.73 17.23
N HIS A 163 26.84 24.03 18.36
CA HIS A 163 26.86 25.38 18.93
C HIS A 163 28.27 25.67 19.44
N ASP A 164 29.14 26.14 18.54
CA ASP A 164 30.38 26.85 18.91
C ASP A 164 30.02 28.17 19.61
N GLU A 165 29.61 28.11 20.87
CA GLU A 165 29.62 29.28 21.74
C GLU A 165 31.09 29.59 22.10
N LYS A 166 31.68 30.54 21.38
CA LYS A 166 32.91 31.21 21.78
C LYS A 166 32.58 32.16 22.91
N ASP A 167 32.67 31.72 24.13
CA ASP A 167 32.81 32.57 25.29
C ASP A 167 34.30 32.88 25.50
N ASP A 168 34.71 34.06 25.08
CA ASP A 168 35.94 34.71 25.52
C ASP A 168 35.81 35.15 26.96
N HIS A 169 36.39 34.42 27.88
CA HIS A 169 36.73 34.92 29.22
C HIS A 169 38.20 34.73 29.52
N ASP A 170 38.97 35.84 29.30
CA ASP A 170 40.23 36.07 29.97
C ASP A 170 39.98 36.27 31.47
N GLU A 171 40.50 35.41 32.31
CA GLU A 171 40.99 35.79 33.65
C GLU A 171 42.10 34.83 34.09
N LYS A 172 43.26 35.46 34.34
CA LYS A 172 44.42 34.89 34.99
C LYS A 172 44.15 34.73 36.48
N ASP A 173 44.52 33.60 37.04
CA ASP A 173 45.17 33.63 38.36
C ASP A 173 46.00 32.33 38.56
N ASP A 174 47.23 32.60 39.04
CA ASP A 174 48.27 31.68 39.44
C ASP A 174 47.86 30.94 40.74
N HIS A 175 48.11 29.63 40.82
CA HIS A 175 48.51 28.96 42.03
C HIS A 175 49.24 27.67 41.79
N ASP A 176 50.57 27.68 42.14
CA ASP A 176 51.37 26.51 42.43
C ASP A 176 50.78 25.69 43.59
N GLU A 177 50.77 24.39 43.47
CA GLU A 177 51.29 23.51 44.55
C GLU A 177 51.41 22.05 44.02
N LYS A 178 52.60 21.48 44.36
CA LYS A 178 52.97 20.08 44.15
C LYS A 178 52.26 19.22 45.18
N ASP A 179 51.91 18.01 44.79
CA ASP A 179 52.17 16.81 45.62
C ASP A 179 52.13 15.53 44.78
N ASP A 180 53.18 14.74 45.03
CA ASP A 180 53.43 13.38 44.51
C ASP A 180 52.45 12.37 45.13
N HIS A 181 51.88 11.50 44.32
CA HIS A 181 51.54 10.15 44.75
C HIS A 181 51.61 9.16 43.59
N ASP A 182 52.63 8.29 43.70
CA ASP A 182 52.72 7.01 43.05
C ASP A 182 51.62 6.06 43.60
N GLU A 183 50.80 5.53 42.75
CA GLU A 183 50.25 4.18 42.91
C GLU A 183 49.97 3.56 41.54
N LYS A 184 50.56 2.37 41.37
CA LYS A 184 50.32 1.46 40.26
C LYS A 184 49.02 0.71 40.54
N ASP A 185 48.13 0.69 39.59
CA ASP A 185 47.17 -0.38 39.47
C ASP A 185 47.03 -0.80 38.01
N ASP A 186 47.22 -2.09 37.84
CA ASP A 186 47.06 -2.84 36.61
C ASP A 186 45.57 -2.82 36.23
N HIS A 187 45.22 -2.31 35.05
CA HIS A 187 43.91 -2.54 34.45
C HIS A 187 44.08 -3.27 33.13
N ASP A 188 43.44 -4.43 33.10
CA ASP A 188 43.27 -5.33 31.99
C ASP A 188 42.69 -4.56 30.79
N GLU A 189 43.29 -4.77 29.62
CA GLU A 189 42.86 -4.30 28.33
C GLU A 189 41.64 -5.15 27.90
N ASP A 190 40.41 -4.67 28.20
CA ASP A 190 39.21 -5.13 27.48
C ASP A 190 39.17 -4.42 26.13
N GLU A 191 39.51 -5.19 25.09
CA GLU A 191 39.33 -4.79 23.70
C GLU A 191 37.80 -4.74 23.42
N ASP A 192 37.19 -3.58 23.62
CA ASP A 192 35.87 -3.29 23.06
C ASP A 192 36.01 -3.23 21.54
N GLU A 193 35.72 -4.36 20.90
CA GLU A 193 35.46 -4.37 19.45
C GLU A 193 34.24 -3.48 19.17
N HIS A 194 34.47 -2.23 18.85
CA HIS A 194 33.47 -1.40 18.19
C HIS A 194 33.18 -2.03 16.84
N HIS A 195 32.12 -2.82 16.79
CA HIS A 195 31.50 -3.21 15.54
C HIS A 195 30.96 -1.92 14.90
N HIS A 196 31.76 -1.32 14.05
CA HIS A 196 31.24 -0.40 13.03
C HIS A 196 30.36 -1.26 12.13
N HIS A 197 29.05 -1.14 12.31
CA HIS A 197 28.11 -1.54 11.30
C HIS A 197 28.39 -0.63 10.11
N HIS A 198 29.14 -1.14 9.14
CA HIS A 198 29.08 -0.61 7.79
C HIS A 198 27.66 -0.91 7.33
N HIS A 199 26.79 0.08 7.34
CA HIS A 199 25.67 0.09 6.46
C HIS A 199 26.30 0.09 5.07
N ASP A 200 26.29 -1.04 4.37
CA ASP A 200 26.36 -1.01 2.92
C ASP A 200 25.16 -0.15 2.53
N ASP A 201 25.40 0.97 1.88
CA ASP A 201 24.36 1.86 1.34
C ASP A 201 23.57 1.06 0.28
N GLU A 202 22.65 0.18 0.73
CA GLU A 202 21.70 -0.46 -0.16
C GLU A 202 20.77 0.64 -0.64
N VAL A 203 20.81 0.89 -1.93
CA VAL A 203 19.96 1.90 -2.57
C VAL A 203 18.50 1.48 -2.41
N GLU A 204 17.78 2.24 -1.63
CA GLU A 204 16.35 2.03 -1.42
C GLU A 204 15.59 2.19 -2.74
N MET A 205 14.60 1.32 -2.93
CA MET A 205 13.79 1.31 -4.14
C MET A 205 12.41 1.89 -3.86
N ASP A 206 12.01 2.83 -4.68
CA ASP A 206 10.67 3.42 -4.59
C ASP A 206 9.58 2.34 -4.73
N GLU A 207 8.76 2.20 -3.70
CA GLU A 207 7.74 1.16 -3.58
C GLU A 207 6.43 1.50 -4.31
N HIS A 208 6.22 2.75 -4.74
CA HIS A 208 4.96 3.25 -5.29
C HIS A 208 4.71 2.81 -6.73
N VAL A 209 5.08 1.56 -7.05
CA VAL A 209 5.02 0.95 -8.38
C VAL A 209 3.63 0.95 -9.01
N TRP A 210 2.58 0.99 -8.19
CA TRP A 210 1.17 0.96 -8.62
C TRP A 210 0.70 2.28 -9.25
N LEU A 211 1.45 3.38 -9.07
CA LEU A 211 1.11 4.68 -9.65
C LEU A 211 1.50 4.80 -11.13
N SER A 212 2.13 3.77 -11.70
CA SER A 212 2.30 3.61 -13.14
C SER A 212 1.20 2.72 -13.74
N LEU A 213 0.45 3.24 -14.70
CA LEU A 213 -0.55 2.47 -15.45
C LEU A 213 0.09 1.31 -16.26
N LYS A 214 1.35 1.48 -16.67
CA LYS A 214 2.11 0.44 -17.37
C LYS A 214 2.50 -0.71 -16.44
N ASN A 215 2.95 -0.38 -15.23
CA ASN A 215 3.25 -1.36 -14.19
C ASN A 215 1.98 -2.09 -13.73
N ALA A 216 0.89 -1.36 -13.50
CA ALA A 216 -0.42 -1.93 -13.15
C ALA A 216 -0.83 -3.03 -14.14
N LYS A 217 -0.64 -2.80 -15.44
CA LYS A 217 -0.95 -3.80 -16.48
C LYS A 217 -0.09 -5.07 -16.35
N LEU A 218 1.20 -4.94 -16.03
CA LEU A 218 2.08 -6.10 -15.83
C LEU A 218 1.68 -6.93 -14.61
N VAL A 219 1.36 -6.26 -13.51
CA VAL A 219 0.90 -6.93 -12.29
C VAL A 219 -0.45 -7.60 -12.51
N CYS A 220 -1.41 -6.94 -13.17
CA CYS A 220 -2.70 -7.52 -13.54
C CYS A 220 -2.57 -8.81 -14.36
N ASN A 221 -1.64 -8.85 -15.34
CA ASN A 221 -1.35 -10.07 -16.08
C ASN A 221 -0.86 -11.20 -15.16
N THR A 222 0.06 -10.90 -14.24
CA THR A 222 0.60 -11.88 -13.29
C THR A 222 -0.48 -12.40 -12.34
N ILE A 223 -1.37 -11.52 -11.85
CA ILE A 223 -2.53 -11.90 -11.03
C ILE A 223 -3.43 -12.87 -11.80
N CYS A 224 -3.80 -12.54 -13.03
CA CYS A 224 -4.65 -13.38 -13.88
C CYS A 224 -4.05 -14.77 -14.09
N GLU A 225 -2.77 -14.87 -14.44
CA GLU A 225 -2.10 -16.15 -14.64
C GLU A 225 -2.09 -17.03 -13.38
N ASN A 226 -1.99 -16.43 -12.19
CA ASN A 226 -2.06 -17.17 -10.94
C ASN A 226 -3.50 -17.59 -10.60
N LEU A 227 -4.49 -16.73 -10.82
CA LEU A 227 -5.91 -17.08 -10.65
C LEU A 227 -6.32 -18.23 -11.57
N LYS A 228 -5.84 -18.26 -12.82
CA LYS A 228 -6.09 -19.36 -13.77
C LYS A 228 -5.52 -20.69 -13.29
N LYS A 229 -4.35 -20.69 -12.63
CA LYS A 229 -3.76 -21.89 -12.02
C LYS A 229 -4.57 -22.39 -10.84
N LEU A 230 -5.06 -21.46 -10.01
CA LEU A 230 -5.84 -21.77 -8.81
C LEU A 230 -7.26 -22.22 -9.15
N SER A 231 -7.88 -21.65 -10.16
CA SER A 231 -9.25 -21.99 -10.58
C SER A 231 -9.36 -22.12 -12.10
N PRO A 232 -8.86 -23.24 -12.69
CA PRO A 232 -8.88 -23.45 -14.13
C PRO A 232 -10.27 -23.43 -14.77
N LYS A 233 -11.30 -23.68 -14.00
CA LYS A 233 -12.72 -23.63 -14.41
C LYS A 233 -13.11 -22.23 -14.89
N TYR A 234 -12.54 -21.17 -14.31
CA TYR A 234 -12.83 -19.80 -14.64
C TYR A 234 -11.75 -19.14 -15.52
N ALA A 235 -10.82 -19.93 -16.09
CA ALA A 235 -9.68 -19.40 -16.85
C ALA A 235 -10.12 -18.46 -17.98
N ASP A 236 -11.09 -18.84 -18.78
CA ASP A 236 -11.64 -18.03 -19.86
C ASP A 236 -12.28 -16.73 -19.34
N LYS A 237 -12.92 -16.78 -18.14
CA LYS A 237 -13.55 -15.61 -17.53
C LYS A 237 -12.51 -14.62 -17.01
N PHE A 238 -11.43 -15.12 -16.38
CA PHE A 238 -10.31 -14.28 -15.97
C PHE A 238 -9.65 -13.59 -17.17
N ASP A 239 -9.44 -14.32 -18.29
CA ASP A 239 -8.88 -13.74 -19.50
C ASP A 239 -9.80 -12.68 -20.13
N GLU A 240 -11.13 -12.92 -20.17
CA GLU A 240 -12.11 -11.94 -20.63
C GLU A 240 -12.07 -10.66 -19.79
N ASN A 241 -12.11 -10.81 -18.47
CA ASN A 241 -12.10 -9.69 -17.53
C ASN A 241 -10.79 -8.91 -17.59
N LEU A 242 -9.63 -9.62 -17.58
CA LEU A 242 -8.32 -9.01 -17.73
C LEU A 242 -8.24 -8.17 -19.00
N LYS A 243 -8.65 -8.76 -20.16
CA LYS A 243 -8.65 -8.05 -21.43
C LYS A 243 -9.46 -6.76 -21.37
N ALA A 244 -10.67 -6.83 -20.83
CA ALA A 244 -11.53 -5.66 -20.69
C ALA A 244 -10.93 -4.60 -19.76
N TYR A 245 -10.21 -5.02 -18.70
CA TYR A 245 -9.56 -4.10 -17.76
C TYR A 245 -8.30 -3.48 -18.38
N VAL A 246 -7.47 -4.26 -19.07
CA VAL A 246 -6.28 -3.77 -19.77
C VAL A 246 -6.66 -2.76 -20.86
N GLU A 247 -7.76 -2.96 -21.58
CA GLU A 247 -8.25 -1.97 -22.56
C GLU A 247 -8.57 -0.62 -21.91
N LYS A 248 -9.08 -0.60 -20.66
CA LYS A 248 -9.32 0.62 -19.90
C LYS A 248 -8.01 1.26 -19.42
N LEU A 249 -7.05 0.45 -18.91
CA LEU A 249 -5.72 0.93 -18.52
C LEU A 249 -4.99 1.58 -19.72
N ASP A 250 -5.00 0.92 -20.88
CA ASP A 250 -4.37 1.43 -22.11
C ASP A 250 -5.05 2.73 -22.60
N ALA A 251 -6.38 2.83 -22.47
CA ALA A 251 -7.10 4.04 -22.81
C ALA A 251 -6.75 5.21 -21.89
N LEU A 252 -6.61 4.96 -20.59
CA LEU A 252 -6.23 5.98 -19.61
C LEU A 252 -4.76 6.38 -19.77
N ASP A 253 -3.82 5.44 -19.97
CA ASP A 253 -2.40 5.71 -20.25
C ASP A 253 -2.25 6.60 -21.50
N LYS A 254 -3.00 6.28 -22.55
CA LYS A 254 -3.04 7.11 -23.75
C LYS A 254 -3.56 8.51 -23.45
N LYS A 255 -4.64 8.64 -22.64
CA LYS A 255 -5.19 9.94 -22.24
C LYS A 255 -4.16 10.75 -21.46
N TYR A 256 -3.42 10.14 -20.50
CA TYR A 256 -2.31 10.77 -19.82
C TYR A 256 -1.25 11.30 -20.81
N SER A 257 -0.81 10.44 -21.72
CA SER A 257 0.20 10.81 -22.74
C SER A 257 -0.24 11.96 -23.62
N GLU A 258 -1.50 11.98 -24.08
CA GLU A 258 -2.04 13.02 -24.96
C GLU A 258 -2.26 14.35 -24.22
N GLU A 259 -2.77 14.28 -22.99
CA GLU A 259 -3.15 15.46 -22.22
C GLU A 259 -1.97 16.15 -21.55
N LEU A 260 -0.89 15.37 -21.19
CA LEU A 260 0.29 15.95 -20.53
C LEU A 260 1.42 16.37 -21.50
N THR A 261 1.34 16.01 -22.79
CA THR A 261 2.40 16.31 -23.76
C THR A 261 2.54 17.80 -24.09
N ASN A 262 1.45 18.59 -24.02
CA ASN A 262 1.43 19.99 -24.47
C ASN A 262 1.04 20.96 -23.36
N GLN A 263 1.37 20.64 -22.12
CA GLN A 263 1.11 21.52 -20.99
C GLN A 263 2.03 22.75 -21.01
N LYS A 264 1.62 23.80 -20.35
CA LYS A 264 2.44 25.03 -20.23
C LYS A 264 3.67 24.81 -19.36
N PHE A 265 3.53 23.98 -18.33
CA PHE A 265 4.57 23.61 -17.40
C PHE A 265 4.84 22.11 -17.53
N ASP A 266 6.09 21.69 -17.43
CA ASP A 266 6.54 20.30 -17.41
C ASP A 266 6.96 19.82 -16.01
N THR A 267 6.73 20.66 -15.01
CA THR A 267 7.24 20.46 -13.65
C THR A 267 6.09 20.50 -12.64
N VAL A 268 5.95 19.46 -11.83
CA VAL A 268 5.10 19.43 -10.64
C VAL A 268 5.93 19.83 -9.42
N LEU A 269 5.33 20.59 -8.50
CA LEU A 269 5.98 20.95 -7.25
C LEU A 269 5.07 20.55 -6.10
N PHE A 270 5.58 19.68 -5.23
CA PHE A 270 4.88 19.15 -4.08
C PHE A 270 5.32 19.84 -2.79
N GLY A 271 4.36 20.37 -2.06
CA GLY A 271 4.53 20.73 -0.66
C GLY A 271 4.13 19.54 0.21
N ASP A 272 4.79 18.41 0.03
CA ASP A 272 4.50 17.13 0.68
C ASP A 272 5.59 16.10 0.32
N ARG A 273 5.45 14.83 0.79
CA ARG A 273 6.19 13.69 0.26
C ARG A 273 5.76 13.35 -1.17
N PHE A 274 6.63 12.66 -1.91
CA PHE A 274 6.44 12.49 -3.36
C PHE A 274 6.37 11.00 -3.79
N PRO A 275 5.23 10.33 -3.71
CA PRO A 275 5.07 8.93 -4.12
C PRO A 275 4.89 8.74 -5.65
N PHE A 276 4.91 9.79 -6.45
CA PHE A 276 4.54 9.75 -7.88
C PHE A 276 5.72 9.54 -8.84
N ARG A 277 6.86 9.00 -8.35
CA ARG A 277 8.08 8.78 -9.15
C ARG A 277 7.81 8.07 -10.48
N TYR A 278 7.09 6.96 -10.44
CA TYR A 278 6.76 6.18 -11.63
C TYR A 278 5.81 6.93 -12.58
N LEU A 279 4.85 7.65 -12.05
CA LEU A 279 3.91 8.43 -12.84
C LEU A 279 4.61 9.56 -13.60
N VAL A 280 5.44 10.36 -12.94
CA VAL A 280 6.14 11.47 -13.60
C VAL A 280 7.10 10.98 -14.67
N ASP A 281 7.80 9.88 -14.43
CA ASP A 281 8.69 9.26 -15.40
C ASP A 281 7.96 8.72 -16.62
N ASP A 282 6.78 8.12 -16.41
CA ASP A 282 5.97 7.58 -17.50
C ASP A 282 5.56 8.65 -18.52
N TYR A 283 5.41 9.91 -18.06
CA TYR A 283 4.93 11.02 -18.89
C TYR A 283 5.95 12.16 -19.03
N ASN A 284 7.22 11.94 -18.67
CA ASN A 284 8.35 12.88 -18.81
C ASN A 284 8.10 14.22 -18.09
N LEU A 285 7.49 14.20 -16.93
CA LEU A 285 7.36 15.35 -16.05
C LEU A 285 8.58 15.43 -15.12
N LYS A 286 8.96 16.65 -14.78
CA LYS A 286 9.93 16.96 -13.72
C LYS A 286 9.20 17.21 -12.42
N TYR A 287 9.91 17.13 -11.29
CA TYR A 287 9.31 17.40 -10.01
C TYR A 287 10.28 18.07 -9.02
N TYR A 288 9.73 18.72 -8.03
CA TYR A 288 10.33 19.11 -6.76
C TYR A 288 9.38 18.76 -5.65
N ALA A 289 9.89 18.37 -4.49
CA ALA A 289 9.07 18.01 -3.35
C ALA A 289 9.78 18.30 -2.02
N ALA A 290 9.02 18.26 -0.91
CA ALA A 290 9.61 18.45 0.40
C ALA A 290 10.37 17.19 0.86
N PHE A 291 9.82 15.99 0.58
CA PHE A 291 10.36 14.71 1.02
C PHE A 291 10.26 13.66 -0.08
N VAL A 292 11.04 12.60 0.07
CA VAL A 292 10.90 11.37 -0.72
C VAL A 292 9.54 10.69 -0.50
N GLY A 293 9.20 9.71 -1.34
CA GLY A 293 7.87 9.09 -1.33
C GLY A 293 7.55 8.31 -0.08
N CYS A 294 8.53 7.58 0.45
CA CYS A 294 8.37 6.71 1.63
C CYS A 294 8.54 7.45 2.97
N SER A 295 8.93 8.74 2.96
CA SER A 295 9.12 9.53 4.18
C SER A 295 7.87 9.59 5.05
N GLN A 296 8.07 9.51 6.35
CA GLN A 296 7.04 9.70 7.37
C GLN A 296 7.03 11.11 7.97
N GLU A 297 7.90 12.00 7.47
CA GLU A 297 8.00 13.36 7.93
C GLU A 297 6.73 14.17 7.60
N SER A 298 6.31 14.99 8.56
CA SER A 298 5.10 15.82 8.46
C SER A 298 5.38 17.32 8.57
N GLU A 299 6.61 17.70 8.91
CA GLU A 299 7.05 19.09 9.10
C GLU A 299 8.32 19.33 8.30
N ALA A 300 8.29 20.22 7.34
CA ALA A 300 9.44 20.58 6.53
C ALA A 300 10.25 21.72 7.20
N SER A 301 11.55 21.68 7.02
CA SER A 301 12.47 22.73 7.48
C SER A 301 12.17 24.08 6.81
N PHE A 302 12.64 25.14 7.45
CA PHE A 302 12.52 26.47 6.85
C PHE A 302 13.30 26.57 5.52
N GLU A 303 14.41 25.87 5.39
CA GLU A 303 15.24 25.85 4.19
C GLU A 303 14.53 25.20 3.02
N THR A 304 13.91 24.06 3.22
CA THR A 304 13.07 23.35 2.24
C THR A 304 11.88 24.20 1.80
N ILE A 305 11.17 24.82 2.74
CA ILE A 305 10.05 25.72 2.42
C ILE A 305 10.51 26.88 1.53
N VAL A 306 11.63 27.55 1.88
CA VAL A 306 12.16 28.67 1.11
C VAL A 306 12.66 28.21 -0.27
N PHE A 307 13.31 27.07 -0.34
CA PHE A 307 13.75 26.48 -1.61
C PHE A 307 12.55 26.25 -2.55
N LEU A 308 11.52 25.54 -2.08
CA LEU A 308 10.32 25.24 -2.86
C LEU A 308 9.60 26.52 -3.30
N ALA A 309 9.44 27.51 -2.40
CA ALA A 309 8.82 28.80 -2.74
C ALA A 309 9.62 29.54 -3.84
N ASN A 310 10.97 29.53 -3.76
CA ASN A 310 11.82 30.11 -4.78
C ASN A 310 11.68 29.37 -6.13
N LYS A 311 11.56 28.04 -6.13
CA LYS A 311 11.33 27.24 -7.36
C LYS A 311 9.98 27.55 -7.99
N VAL A 312 8.91 27.70 -7.19
CA VAL A 312 7.60 28.19 -7.68
C VAL A 312 7.73 29.51 -8.41
N ASP A 313 8.45 30.48 -7.81
CA ASP A 313 8.68 31.81 -8.38
C ASP A 313 9.56 31.77 -9.63
N GLU A 314 10.65 31.02 -9.61
CA GLU A 314 11.61 30.87 -10.72
C GLU A 314 10.93 30.26 -11.95
N LEU A 315 10.19 29.21 -11.78
CA LEU A 315 9.50 28.50 -12.85
C LEU A 315 8.16 29.14 -13.21
N GLY A 316 7.65 30.06 -12.39
CA GLY A 316 6.39 30.75 -12.58
C GLY A 316 5.17 29.83 -12.45
N LEU A 317 5.29 28.77 -11.63
CA LEU A 317 4.25 27.76 -11.42
C LEU A 317 2.98 28.40 -10.84
N LYS A 318 1.85 27.88 -11.24
CA LYS A 318 0.54 28.38 -10.81
C LYS A 318 -0.14 27.46 -9.78
N SER A 319 0.41 26.29 -9.58
CA SER A 319 -0.10 25.32 -8.62
C SER A 319 1.03 24.71 -7.79
N ILE A 320 0.71 24.37 -6.55
CA ILE A 320 1.50 23.57 -5.63
C ILE A 320 0.67 22.32 -5.34
N PHE A 321 1.26 21.15 -5.50
CA PHE A 321 0.58 19.88 -5.27
C PHE A 321 0.80 19.38 -3.84
N THR A 322 -0.13 18.55 -3.37
CA THR A 322 -0.11 17.88 -2.06
C THR A 322 -0.86 16.56 -2.15
N LEU A 323 -0.78 15.74 -1.13
CA LEU A 323 -1.48 14.44 -1.07
C LEU A 323 -2.90 14.58 -0.51
N SER A 324 -3.78 13.67 -0.93
CA SER A 324 -5.17 13.63 -0.48
C SER A 324 -5.34 13.29 1.00
N ASP A 325 -4.37 12.62 1.59
CA ASP A 325 -4.34 12.17 2.98
C ASP A 325 -3.49 13.03 3.91
N SER A 326 -2.94 14.14 3.40
CA SER A 326 -2.17 15.11 4.20
C SER A 326 -3.03 16.29 4.68
N ASP A 327 -2.50 17.07 5.63
CA ASP A 327 -3.16 18.28 6.15
C ASP A 327 -2.88 19.55 5.32
N HIS A 328 -2.12 19.42 4.22
CA HIS A 328 -1.75 20.46 3.25
C HIS A 328 -0.93 21.63 3.80
N LYS A 329 -0.49 21.61 5.06
CA LYS A 329 0.18 22.75 5.72
C LYS A 329 1.48 23.13 5.05
N ILE A 330 2.27 22.15 4.60
CA ILE A 330 3.54 22.42 3.92
C ILE A 330 3.28 23.18 2.62
N ALA A 331 2.34 22.70 1.79
CA ALA A 331 1.94 23.35 0.55
C ALA A 331 1.43 24.78 0.76
N GLU A 332 0.59 25.00 1.80
CA GLU A 332 0.13 26.32 2.19
C GLU A 332 1.28 27.23 2.65
N THR A 333 2.21 26.69 3.44
CA THR A 333 3.39 27.44 3.92
C THR A 333 4.31 27.80 2.77
N VAL A 334 4.58 26.89 1.82
CA VAL A 334 5.32 27.19 0.59
C VAL A 334 4.65 28.33 -0.17
N LYS A 335 3.34 28.25 -0.40
CA LYS A 335 2.56 29.31 -1.06
C LYS A 335 2.70 30.67 -0.37
N GLU A 336 2.58 30.70 0.96
CA GLU A 336 2.71 31.95 1.73
C GLU A 336 4.11 32.57 1.66
N ASN A 337 5.13 31.82 1.26
CA ASN A 337 6.49 32.27 1.06
C ASN A 337 6.82 32.62 -0.40
N THR A 338 5.92 32.39 -1.36
CA THR A 338 6.07 32.86 -2.74
C THR A 338 5.83 34.37 -2.86
N LYS A 339 6.28 34.98 -3.97
CA LYS A 339 6.16 36.44 -4.18
C LYS A 339 4.72 36.91 -4.33
N ASP A 340 3.89 36.18 -5.08
CA ASP A 340 2.55 36.64 -5.42
C ASP A 340 1.44 35.91 -4.60
N LYS A 341 1.74 34.77 -3.98
CA LYS A 341 0.85 33.96 -3.12
C LYS A 341 -0.48 33.58 -3.78
N THR A 342 -0.48 33.47 -5.11
CA THR A 342 -1.72 33.24 -5.90
C THR A 342 -1.83 31.80 -6.38
N GLN A 343 -0.89 30.94 -6.02
CA GLN A 343 -0.88 29.53 -6.43
C GLN A 343 -2.13 28.80 -5.92
N GLU A 344 -2.64 27.92 -6.74
CA GLU A 344 -3.70 27.00 -6.32
C GLU A 344 -3.07 25.77 -5.67
N ILE A 345 -3.60 25.34 -4.52
CA ILE A 345 -3.24 24.06 -3.94
C ILE A 345 -4.05 22.97 -4.65
N ARG A 346 -3.36 21.98 -5.19
CA ARG A 346 -3.96 20.88 -5.93
C ARG A 346 -3.61 19.56 -5.28
N VAL A 347 -4.59 18.67 -5.27
CA VAL A 347 -4.47 17.38 -4.58
C VAL A 347 -4.26 16.28 -5.61
N LEU A 348 -3.32 15.38 -5.32
CA LEU A 348 -3.19 14.06 -5.94
C LEU A 348 -3.41 12.97 -4.89
N ASN A 349 -3.93 11.84 -5.33
CA ASN A 349 -4.19 10.70 -4.46
C ASN A 349 -3.20 9.58 -4.78
N SER A 350 -2.41 9.18 -3.79
CA SER A 350 -1.44 8.08 -3.90
C SER A 350 -2.08 6.69 -3.84
N LEU A 351 -3.36 6.58 -3.55
CA LEU A 351 -4.09 5.33 -3.35
C LEU A 351 -3.68 4.52 -2.10
N GLU A 352 -2.84 5.05 -1.25
CA GLU A 352 -2.37 4.38 -0.03
C GLU A 352 -3.43 4.36 1.07
N SER A 353 -4.23 5.44 1.17
CA SER A 353 -5.27 5.59 2.21
C SER A 353 -6.67 5.19 1.73
N VAL A 354 -6.81 4.75 0.46
CA VAL A 354 -8.11 4.31 -0.10
C VAL A 354 -8.47 2.95 0.46
N THR A 355 -9.75 2.77 0.79
CA THR A 355 -10.29 1.53 1.37
C THR A 355 -11.34 0.89 0.46
N SER A 356 -11.67 -0.37 0.70
CA SER A 356 -12.73 -1.08 -0.02
C SER A 356 -14.13 -0.49 0.20
N ASN A 357 -14.29 0.37 1.22
CA ASN A 357 -15.53 1.06 1.54
C ASN A 357 -15.67 2.40 0.82
N ASP A 358 -14.58 2.92 0.27
CA ASP A 358 -14.60 4.12 -0.54
C ASP A 358 -15.22 3.75 -1.90
N ASN A 359 -16.31 4.38 -2.22
CA ASN A 359 -17.07 4.05 -3.42
C ASN A 359 -16.40 4.58 -4.69
N THR A 360 -15.14 4.15 -4.89
CA THR A 360 -14.25 4.52 -6.00
C THR A 360 -13.51 3.29 -6.53
N SER A 361 -12.78 3.44 -7.62
CA SER A 361 -11.92 2.42 -8.22
C SER A 361 -10.53 2.98 -8.51
N TYR A 362 -9.54 2.10 -8.70
CA TYR A 362 -8.19 2.49 -9.10
C TYR A 362 -8.20 3.41 -10.33
N LEU A 363 -8.99 3.06 -11.36
CA LEU A 363 -9.06 3.85 -12.60
C LEU A 363 -9.69 5.23 -12.38
N GLU A 364 -10.73 5.33 -11.54
CA GLU A 364 -11.37 6.62 -11.22
C GLU A 364 -10.40 7.55 -10.50
N VAL A 365 -9.66 7.05 -9.50
CA VAL A 365 -8.66 7.85 -8.79
C VAL A 365 -7.54 8.29 -9.75
N MET A 366 -7.04 7.40 -10.59
CA MET A 366 -6.02 7.78 -11.58
C MET A 366 -6.56 8.78 -12.61
N GLU A 367 -7.83 8.71 -12.99
CA GLU A 367 -8.44 9.73 -13.86
C GLU A 367 -8.57 11.09 -13.16
N GLU A 368 -8.95 11.13 -11.89
CA GLU A 368 -8.98 12.34 -11.07
C GLU A 368 -7.58 12.96 -10.92
N ASN A 369 -6.54 12.13 -10.71
CA ASN A 369 -5.16 12.57 -10.72
C ASN A 369 -4.76 13.24 -12.04
N LEU A 370 -5.15 12.68 -13.18
CA LEU A 370 -4.92 13.29 -14.48
C LEU A 370 -5.58 14.67 -14.60
N GLU A 371 -6.84 14.81 -14.19
CA GLU A 371 -7.53 16.10 -14.26
C GLU A 371 -6.90 17.15 -13.33
N SER A 372 -6.40 16.74 -12.16
CA SER A 372 -5.65 17.60 -11.25
C SER A 372 -4.31 18.04 -11.85
N LEU A 373 -3.55 17.13 -12.46
CA LEU A 373 -2.30 17.45 -13.17
C LEU A 373 -2.52 18.41 -14.34
N LYS A 374 -3.51 18.15 -15.19
CA LYS A 374 -3.88 19.05 -16.31
C LYS A 374 -4.17 20.45 -15.84
N ALA A 375 -4.96 20.56 -14.79
CA ALA A 375 -5.33 21.86 -14.24
C ALA A 375 -4.13 22.56 -13.59
N GLY A 376 -3.20 21.82 -13.00
CA GLY A 376 -2.02 22.38 -12.34
C GLY A 376 -0.88 22.76 -13.26
N LEU A 377 -0.78 22.12 -14.43
CA LEU A 377 0.30 22.31 -15.39
C LEU A 377 -0.06 23.30 -16.53
N ASN A 378 -1.26 23.89 -16.52
CA ASN A 378 -1.72 24.86 -17.52
C ASN A 378 -1.54 26.34 -17.15
#